data_fa85712ea3894120be9da65bade7561a
#
_entry.id   fa85712ea3894120be9da65bade7561a
#
_cell.length_a   1.000
_cell.length_b   1.000
_cell.length_c   1.000
_cell.angle_alpha   90.00
_cell.angle_beta   90.00
_cell.angle_gamma   90.00
#
_symmetry.space_group_name_H-M   'P 1'
#
loop_
_entity.id
_entity.type
_entity.pdbx_description
1 polymer ?
#
loop_
_entity_poly.entity_id
_entity_poly.type
_entity_poly.pdbx_seq_one_letter_code
_entity_poly.pdbx_strand_id
1 'polypeptide(L)'
;MFDRFLDNYRNPENELANLLYGKVIDGLVKEERIKAEIKTIEEWEEKAAHIRKKFIESIGGLDFDKCNLNIEYTGEIDQGRYTIKKVVFQSLPGFYVTANLYIPNEIDGKIPGILFSCGHSKPAKAEPKYQRAAIELVLNGMAVLAVDPPGQGELIQMPDRNDVDWGVHEHSYMGLACSLAGMNIARYFIWNLIRAVDFLTS
;
A
#
# COMPACT_ATOMS: atom_id res chain seq x y z
N MET A 1 -42.39 -5.20 -11.43
CA MET A 1 -41.46 -4.32 -12.18
C MET A 1 -41.97 -2.91 -11.94
N PHE A 2 -41.27 -2.12 -11.14
CA PHE A 2 -41.67 -0.73 -10.92
C PHE A 2 -41.27 0.05 -12.17
N ASP A 3 -42.26 0.66 -12.86
CA ASP A 3 -41.96 1.55 -13.97
C ASP A 3 -41.15 2.76 -13.48
N ARG A 4 -40.16 3.15 -14.29
CA ARG A 4 -39.23 4.26 -14.03
C ARG A 4 -39.89 5.64 -14.11
N PHE A 5 -41.10 5.80 -13.58
CA PHE A 5 -41.88 7.01 -13.81
C PHE A 5 -42.07 7.87 -12.58
N LEU A 6 -41.17 8.81 -12.49
CA LEU A 6 -41.50 10.11 -11.97
C LEU A 6 -41.36 11.09 -13.14
N ASP A 7 -42.44 11.33 -13.90
CA ASP A 7 -42.45 12.14 -15.13
C ASP A 7 -41.87 13.56 -15.00
N ASN A 8 -41.56 14.00 -13.78
CA ASN A 8 -40.98 15.31 -13.46
C ASN A 8 -39.56 15.22 -12.87
N TYR A 9 -39.00 14.04 -12.68
CA TYR A 9 -37.64 13.86 -12.17
C TYR A 9 -36.66 13.63 -13.31
N ARG A 10 -35.71 14.55 -13.42
CA ARG A 10 -34.66 14.49 -14.43
C ARG A 10 -33.54 13.57 -13.94
N ASN A 11 -33.55 12.30 -14.38
CA ASN A 11 -32.44 11.37 -14.25
C ASN A 11 -32.06 11.02 -12.79
N PRO A 12 -32.98 10.47 -11.98
CA PRO A 12 -32.72 10.16 -10.56
C PRO A 12 -31.59 9.13 -10.37
N GLU A 13 -31.28 8.36 -11.41
CA GLU A 13 -30.21 7.34 -11.37
C GLU A 13 -28.82 7.91 -11.07
N ASN A 14 -28.58 9.18 -11.39
CA ASN A 14 -27.28 9.83 -11.26
C ASN A 14 -27.25 11.00 -10.25
N GLU A 15 -28.37 11.30 -9.59
CA GLU A 15 -28.47 12.48 -8.72
C GLU A 15 -27.45 12.47 -7.60
N LEU A 16 -27.29 11.34 -6.89
CA LEU A 16 -26.30 11.22 -5.82
C LEU A 16 -24.88 11.33 -6.35
N ALA A 17 -24.59 10.67 -7.47
CA ALA A 17 -23.27 10.74 -8.09
C ALA A 17 -22.95 12.19 -8.50
N ASN A 18 -23.88 12.89 -9.16
CA ASN A 18 -23.71 14.27 -9.58
C ASN A 18 -23.52 15.22 -8.39
N LEU A 19 -24.27 15.00 -7.29
CA LEU A 19 -24.11 15.77 -6.07
C LEU A 19 -22.71 15.58 -5.46
N LEU A 20 -22.21 14.34 -5.39
CA LEU A 20 -20.88 14.03 -4.85
C LEU A 20 -19.78 14.57 -5.76
N TYR A 21 -19.89 14.39 -7.08
CA TYR A 21 -18.92 14.94 -8.04
C TYR A 21 -18.88 16.46 -8.02
N GLY A 22 -20.02 17.13 -7.88
CA GLY A 22 -20.06 18.58 -7.71
C GLY A 22 -19.20 19.04 -6.53
N LYS A 23 -19.37 18.41 -5.35
CA LYS A 23 -18.55 18.72 -4.17
C LYS A 23 -17.05 18.45 -4.38
N VAL A 24 -16.71 17.37 -5.10
CA VAL A 24 -15.31 17.06 -5.43
C VAL A 24 -14.73 18.13 -6.35
N ILE A 25 -15.44 18.53 -7.41
CA ILE A 25 -14.99 19.57 -8.35
C ILE A 25 -14.78 20.91 -7.63
N ASP A 26 -15.72 21.32 -6.78
CA ASP A 26 -15.58 22.55 -5.99
C ASP A 26 -14.33 22.50 -5.09
N GLY A 27 -14.06 21.34 -4.48
CA GLY A 27 -12.87 21.09 -3.68
C GLY A 27 -11.58 21.20 -4.52
N LEU A 28 -11.54 20.59 -5.70
CA LEU A 28 -10.39 20.65 -6.61
C LEU A 28 -10.11 22.06 -7.11
N VAL A 29 -11.14 22.81 -7.52
CA VAL A 29 -10.99 24.20 -7.97
C VAL A 29 -10.45 25.10 -6.83
N LYS A 30 -10.94 24.89 -5.61
CA LYS A 30 -10.40 25.60 -4.43
C LYS A 30 -8.94 25.25 -4.18
N GLU A 31 -8.57 23.99 -4.29
CA GLU A 31 -7.21 23.51 -4.06
C GLU A 31 -6.23 24.05 -5.13
N GLU A 32 -6.64 24.13 -6.38
CA GLU A 32 -5.84 24.73 -7.45
C GLU A 32 -5.55 26.21 -7.21
N ARG A 33 -6.55 26.97 -6.72
CA ARG A 33 -6.34 28.37 -6.35
C ARG A 33 -5.33 28.53 -5.22
N ILE A 34 -5.44 27.70 -4.15
CA ILE A 34 -4.50 27.70 -3.04
C ILE A 34 -3.08 27.40 -3.55
N LYS A 35 -2.91 26.38 -4.41
CA LYS A 35 -1.60 26.05 -4.99
C LYS A 35 -1.01 27.18 -5.84
N ALA A 36 -1.85 27.89 -6.58
CA ALA A 36 -1.42 29.03 -7.41
C ALA A 36 -0.90 30.21 -6.57
N GLU A 37 -1.31 30.33 -5.32
CA GLU A 37 -0.88 31.37 -4.39
C GLU A 37 0.48 31.07 -3.73
N ILE A 38 0.94 29.82 -3.71
CA ILE A 38 2.24 29.40 -3.15
C ILE A 38 3.37 29.96 -3.98
N LYS A 39 4.27 30.74 -3.37
CA LYS A 39 5.39 31.42 -4.03
C LYS A 39 6.74 31.09 -3.41
N THR A 40 6.77 30.57 -2.18
CA THR A 40 8.01 30.26 -1.45
C THR A 40 8.10 28.80 -1.08
N ILE A 41 9.31 28.35 -0.74
CA ILE A 41 9.55 26.98 -0.25
C ILE A 41 8.86 26.76 1.10
N GLU A 42 8.88 27.76 1.95
CA GLU A 42 8.28 27.71 3.28
C GLU A 42 6.77 27.51 3.20
N GLU A 43 6.09 28.27 2.33
CA GLU A 43 4.65 28.10 2.07
C GLU A 43 4.31 26.71 1.52
N TRP A 44 5.18 26.16 0.67
CA TRP A 44 5.05 24.81 0.15
C TRP A 44 5.22 23.75 1.25
N GLU A 45 6.24 23.90 2.10
CA GLU A 45 6.49 22.99 3.22
C GLU A 45 5.33 22.99 4.21
N GLU A 46 4.78 24.15 4.53
CA GLU A 46 3.58 24.30 5.37
C GLU A 46 2.37 23.57 4.75
N LYS A 47 2.14 23.78 3.45
CA LYS A 47 1.07 23.09 2.72
C LYS A 47 1.28 21.58 2.70
N ALA A 48 2.49 21.11 2.44
CA ALA A 48 2.84 19.69 2.44
C ALA A 48 2.63 19.05 3.83
N ALA A 49 3.03 19.74 4.89
CA ALA A 49 2.80 19.30 6.27
C ALA A 49 1.30 19.20 6.59
N HIS A 50 0.51 20.20 6.17
CA HIS A 50 -0.94 20.18 6.32
C HIS A 50 -1.58 18.98 5.60
N ILE A 51 -1.21 18.73 4.34
CA ILE A 51 -1.73 17.60 3.56
C ILE A 51 -1.37 16.27 4.24
N ARG A 52 -0.10 16.12 4.66
CA ARG A 52 0.36 14.92 5.37
C ARG A 52 -0.44 14.67 6.66
N LYS A 53 -0.64 15.72 7.45
CA LYS A 53 -1.43 15.64 8.67
C LYS A 53 -2.86 15.19 8.37
N LYS A 54 -3.53 15.81 7.39
CA LYS A 54 -4.90 15.46 7.00
C LYS A 54 -5.01 14.04 6.45
N PHE A 55 -4.02 13.59 5.69
CA PHE A 55 -3.97 12.22 5.21
C PHE A 55 -3.86 11.23 6.37
N ILE A 56 -2.92 11.45 7.31
CA ILE A 56 -2.75 10.57 8.48
C ILE A 56 -4.03 10.54 9.34
N GLU A 57 -4.65 11.70 9.59
CA GLU A 57 -5.93 11.77 10.31
C GLU A 57 -7.01 10.96 9.59
N SER A 58 -7.10 11.05 8.26
CA SER A 58 -8.14 10.38 7.46
C SER A 58 -8.06 8.85 7.45
N ILE A 59 -6.87 8.31 7.69
CA ILE A 59 -6.67 6.84 7.78
C ILE A 59 -6.77 6.31 9.22
N GLY A 60 -7.04 7.17 10.20
CA GLY A 60 -7.15 6.83 11.61
C GLY A 60 -5.81 6.79 12.36
N GLY A 61 -4.82 7.55 11.87
CA GLY A 61 -3.50 7.66 12.48
C GLY A 61 -2.51 6.56 12.09
N LEU A 62 -1.25 6.72 12.49
CA LEU A 62 -0.15 5.75 12.36
C LEU A 62 0.57 5.57 13.70
N ASP A 63 -0.16 5.70 14.79
CA ASP A 63 0.28 5.70 16.18
C ASP A 63 0.45 4.28 16.76
N PHE A 64 0.98 3.38 15.95
CA PHE A 64 1.32 2.03 16.39
C PHE A 64 2.65 2.00 17.14
N ASP A 65 2.71 1.23 18.21
CA ASP A 65 3.96 0.91 18.87
C ASP A 65 4.79 -0.07 18.03
N LYS A 66 6.09 0.22 17.87
CA LYS A 66 7.00 -0.70 17.18
C LYS A 66 7.29 -1.91 18.04
N CYS A 67 6.91 -3.09 17.58
CA CYS A 67 7.33 -4.37 18.15
C CYS A 67 8.66 -4.84 17.54
N ASN A 68 9.27 -5.86 18.11
CA ASN A 68 10.40 -6.54 17.50
C ASN A 68 9.98 -7.13 16.15
N LEU A 69 10.85 -7.02 15.14
CA LEU A 69 10.57 -7.54 13.80
C LEU A 69 10.49 -9.08 13.78
N ASN A 70 11.17 -9.77 14.70
CA ASN A 70 11.21 -11.23 14.77
C ASN A 70 11.44 -11.85 13.39
N ILE A 71 12.53 -11.41 12.74
CA ILE A 71 12.87 -11.78 11.36
C ILE A 71 13.14 -13.27 11.27
N GLU A 72 12.50 -13.92 10.28
CA GLU A 72 12.73 -15.32 9.95
C GLU A 72 13.04 -15.45 8.45
N TYR A 73 14.11 -16.20 8.14
CA TYR A 73 14.46 -16.57 6.77
C TYR A 73 13.96 -18.00 6.51
N THR A 74 12.92 -18.12 5.69
CA THR A 74 12.22 -19.40 5.45
C THR A 74 12.76 -20.17 4.25
N GLY A 75 13.71 -19.60 3.52
CA GLY A 75 14.37 -20.26 2.39
C GLY A 75 15.22 -19.30 1.58
N GLU A 76 16.06 -19.89 0.72
CA GLU A 76 17.00 -19.16 -0.12
C GLU A 76 17.07 -19.79 -1.51
N ILE A 77 17.24 -18.98 -2.54
CA ILE A 77 17.41 -19.41 -3.94
C ILE A 77 18.62 -18.66 -4.50
N ASP A 78 19.68 -19.38 -4.77
CA ASP A 78 20.85 -18.84 -5.46
C ASP A 78 20.61 -18.79 -6.98
N GLN A 79 20.86 -17.63 -7.57
CA GLN A 79 20.75 -17.36 -9.01
C GLN A 79 22.11 -17.01 -9.64
N GLY A 80 23.20 -17.37 -8.98
CA GLY A 80 24.59 -17.17 -9.41
C GLY A 80 25.05 -15.71 -9.25
N ARG A 81 24.37 -14.74 -9.80
CA ARG A 81 24.70 -13.31 -9.68
C ARG A 81 24.03 -12.61 -8.51
N TYR A 82 22.95 -13.15 -8.04
CA TYR A 82 22.16 -12.65 -6.90
C TYR A 82 21.50 -13.81 -6.17
N THR A 83 21.12 -13.57 -4.94
CA THR A 83 20.40 -14.53 -4.09
C THR A 83 19.03 -13.93 -3.72
N ILE A 84 18.00 -14.76 -3.71
CA ILE A 84 16.66 -14.41 -3.20
C ILE A 84 16.48 -15.08 -1.85
N LYS A 85 16.32 -14.30 -0.78
CA LYS A 85 15.97 -14.79 0.56
C LYS A 85 14.50 -14.60 0.80
N LYS A 86 13.80 -15.68 1.15
CA LYS A 86 12.39 -15.60 1.60
C LYS A 86 12.36 -15.16 3.05
N VAL A 87 11.63 -14.09 3.31
CA VAL A 87 11.64 -13.40 4.60
C VAL A 87 10.22 -13.31 5.15
N VAL A 88 10.09 -13.56 6.44
CA VAL A 88 8.90 -13.24 7.22
C VAL A 88 9.34 -12.32 8.36
N PHE A 89 8.62 -11.23 8.59
CA PHE A 89 8.85 -10.38 9.75
C PHE A 89 7.54 -9.87 10.33
N GLN A 90 7.57 -9.50 11.60
CA GLN A 90 6.40 -9.04 12.34
C GLN A 90 6.28 -7.51 12.25
N SER A 91 5.14 -7.03 11.77
CA SER A 91 4.86 -5.57 11.68
C SER A 91 4.12 -5.06 12.92
N LEU A 92 3.18 -5.84 13.44
CA LEU A 92 2.50 -5.66 14.73
C LEU A 92 2.48 -6.99 15.46
N PRO A 93 2.25 -7.02 16.78
CA PRO A 93 2.15 -8.28 17.52
C PRO A 93 1.14 -9.25 16.86
N GLY A 94 1.63 -10.41 16.37
CA GLY A 94 0.81 -11.39 15.67
C GLY A 94 0.43 -11.06 14.23
N PHE A 95 0.90 -9.95 13.68
CA PHE A 95 0.67 -9.57 12.27
C PHE A 95 1.99 -9.58 11.50
N TYR A 96 2.09 -10.51 10.56
CA TYR A 96 3.32 -10.81 9.82
C TYR A 96 3.27 -10.27 8.40
N VAL A 97 4.45 -9.98 7.86
CA VAL A 97 4.68 -9.57 6.48
C VAL A 97 5.60 -10.59 5.82
N THR A 98 5.20 -11.08 4.66
CA THR A 98 6.02 -11.95 3.81
C THR A 98 6.69 -11.16 2.72
N ALA A 99 7.97 -11.44 2.46
CA ALA A 99 8.75 -10.73 1.48
C ALA A 99 9.79 -11.61 0.79
N ASN A 100 10.25 -11.19 -0.39
CA ASN A 100 11.45 -11.69 -1.03
C ASN A 100 12.51 -10.61 -1.03
N LEU A 101 13.66 -10.90 -0.43
CA LEU A 101 14.83 -10.04 -0.42
C LEU A 101 15.81 -10.50 -1.50
N TYR A 102 15.97 -9.71 -2.54
CA TYR A 102 16.97 -9.93 -3.61
C TYR A 102 18.24 -9.20 -3.22
N ILE A 103 19.36 -9.90 -3.19
CA ILE A 103 20.69 -9.36 -2.82
C ILE A 103 21.70 -9.73 -3.89
N PRO A 104 22.53 -8.79 -4.41
CA PRO A 104 23.67 -9.13 -5.27
C PRO A 104 24.63 -10.06 -4.53
N ASN A 105 25.20 -11.07 -5.19
CA ASN A 105 26.17 -11.97 -4.55
C ASN A 105 27.53 -11.29 -4.35
N GLU A 106 27.88 -10.34 -5.20
CA GLU A 106 29.09 -9.52 -5.06
C GLU A 106 28.71 -8.14 -4.55
N ILE A 107 29.09 -7.84 -3.31
CA ILE A 107 28.83 -6.54 -2.65
C ILE A 107 30.15 -5.96 -2.19
N ASP A 108 30.46 -4.74 -2.63
CA ASP A 108 31.55 -3.94 -2.09
C ASP A 108 30.97 -2.75 -1.29
N GLY A 109 31.01 -2.88 0.03
CA GLY A 109 30.52 -1.86 0.96
C GLY A 109 28.98 -1.79 1.07
N LYS A 110 28.47 -0.58 1.22
CA LYS A 110 27.03 -0.32 1.35
C LYS A 110 26.39 -0.19 -0.03
N ILE A 111 25.27 -0.86 -0.23
CA ILE A 111 24.48 -0.78 -1.46
C ILE A 111 23.13 -0.11 -1.22
N PRO A 112 22.52 0.49 -2.26
CA PRO A 112 21.16 1.03 -2.15
C PRO A 112 20.16 -0.08 -1.82
N GLY A 113 19.23 0.19 -0.90
CA GLY A 113 18.09 -0.66 -0.59
C GLY A 113 16.81 -0.11 -1.22
N ILE A 114 16.09 -0.95 -1.95
CA ILE A 114 14.82 -0.63 -2.60
C ILE A 114 13.69 -1.37 -1.89
N LEU A 115 12.73 -0.65 -1.36
CA LEU A 115 11.45 -1.23 -0.94
C LEU A 115 10.52 -1.29 -2.15
N PHE A 116 10.17 -2.51 -2.57
CA PHE A 116 9.28 -2.75 -3.70
C PHE A 116 7.89 -3.12 -3.22
N SER A 117 6.94 -2.18 -3.34
CA SER A 117 5.53 -2.39 -3.02
C SER A 117 4.81 -2.92 -4.27
N CYS A 118 4.29 -4.15 -4.18
CA CYS A 118 3.56 -4.78 -5.28
C CYS A 118 2.19 -4.12 -5.48
N GLY A 119 1.80 -3.92 -6.74
CA GLY A 119 0.44 -3.53 -7.10
C GLY A 119 -0.54 -4.71 -7.00
N HIS A 120 -1.82 -4.49 -7.38
CA HIS A 120 -2.84 -5.53 -7.34
C HIS A 120 -2.47 -6.70 -8.28
N SER A 121 -2.21 -7.85 -7.68
CA SER A 121 -1.91 -9.10 -8.36
C SER A 121 -2.10 -10.26 -7.38
N LYS A 122 -2.78 -11.33 -7.79
CA LYS A 122 -3.00 -12.48 -6.91
C LYS A 122 -1.70 -13.07 -6.37
N PRO A 123 -0.67 -13.31 -7.20
CA PRO A 123 0.62 -13.82 -6.71
C PRO A 123 1.51 -12.75 -6.07
N ALA A 124 1.11 -11.49 -6.00
CA ALA A 124 1.84 -10.37 -5.39
C ALA A 124 3.34 -10.35 -5.74
N LYS A 125 4.26 -10.51 -4.78
CA LYS A 125 5.72 -10.54 -5.04
C LYS A 125 6.18 -11.63 -6.01
N ALA A 126 5.35 -12.68 -6.20
CA ALA A 126 5.62 -13.75 -7.16
C ALA A 126 5.09 -13.46 -8.57
N GLU A 127 4.46 -12.33 -8.82
CA GLU A 127 4.01 -11.90 -10.14
C GLU A 127 5.22 -11.73 -11.08
N PRO A 128 5.25 -12.37 -12.28
CA PRO A 128 6.41 -12.34 -13.17
C PRO A 128 6.92 -10.94 -13.52
N LYS A 129 6.04 -9.96 -13.70
CA LYS A 129 6.45 -8.57 -13.99
C LYS A 129 7.16 -7.91 -12.81
N TYR A 130 6.76 -8.21 -11.56
CA TYR A 130 7.40 -7.66 -10.36
C TYR A 130 8.73 -8.35 -10.08
N GLN A 131 8.79 -9.67 -10.27
CA GLN A 131 10.07 -10.41 -10.20
C GLN A 131 11.08 -9.87 -11.22
N ARG A 132 10.66 -9.63 -12.47
CA ARG A 132 11.53 -9.06 -13.50
C ARG A 132 12.09 -7.71 -13.08
N ALA A 133 11.25 -6.80 -12.57
CA ALA A 133 11.70 -5.50 -12.09
C ALA A 133 12.69 -5.63 -10.91
N ALA A 134 12.42 -6.52 -9.95
CA ALA A 134 13.33 -6.76 -8.84
C ALA A 134 14.67 -7.35 -9.31
N ILE A 135 14.63 -8.26 -10.31
CA ILE A 135 15.84 -8.86 -10.91
C ILE A 135 16.67 -7.79 -11.64
N GLU A 136 16.03 -6.90 -12.39
CA GLU A 136 16.74 -5.81 -13.06
C GLU A 136 17.44 -4.89 -12.04
N LEU A 137 16.78 -4.54 -10.95
CA LEU A 137 17.36 -3.70 -9.90
C LEU A 137 18.53 -4.38 -9.19
N VAL A 138 18.38 -5.67 -8.81
CA VAL A 138 19.45 -6.38 -8.11
C VAL A 138 20.66 -6.61 -9.01
N LEU A 139 20.46 -6.86 -10.30
CA LEU A 139 21.56 -6.99 -11.27
C LEU A 139 22.29 -5.65 -11.52
N ASN A 140 21.68 -4.52 -11.13
CA ASN A 140 22.31 -3.21 -11.11
C ASN A 140 22.87 -2.83 -9.72
N GLY A 141 23.09 -3.79 -8.83
CA GLY A 141 23.79 -3.59 -7.57
C GLY A 141 22.94 -3.07 -6.41
N MET A 142 21.61 -3.20 -6.48
CA MET A 142 20.71 -2.76 -5.42
C MET A 142 20.13 -3.95 -4.67
N ALA A 143 19.99 -3.86 -3.34
CA ALA A 143 19.15 -4.80 -2.60
C ALA A 143 17.68 -4.45 -2.80
N VAL A 144 16.82 -5.45 -3.04
CA VAL A 144 15.38 -5.20 -3.28
C VAL A 144 14.54 -6.06 -2.34
N LEU A 145 13.74 -5.44 -1.50
CA LEU A 145 12.75 -6.11 -0.67
C LEU A 145 11.36 -5.98 -1.31
N ALA A 146 10.91 -7.04 -1.97
CA ALA A 146 9.56 -7.13 -2.53
C ALA A 146 8.62 -7.71 -1.49
N VAL A 147 7.62 -6.94 -1.05
CA VAL A 147 6.67 -7.32 0.02
C VAL A 147 5.32 -7.67 -0.55
N ASP A 148 4.63 -8.64 0.07
CA ASP A 148 3.22 -8.90 -0.19
C ASP A 148 2.37 -7.87 0.55
N PRO A 149 1.42 -7.21 -0.13
CA PRO A 149 0.40 -6.44 0.57
C PRO A 149 -0.65 -7.37 1.19
N PRO A 150 -1.34 -6.96 2.27
CA PRO A 150 -2.45 -7.71 2.82
C PRO A 150 -3.49 -8.08 1.75
N GLY A 151 -4.02 -9.29 1.78
CA GLY A 151 -4.99 -9.79 0.80
C GLY A 151 -4.38 -10.28 -0.51
N GLN A 152 -3.05 -10.39 -0.63
CA GLN A 152 -2.37 -10.83 -1.85
C GLN A 152 -1.17 -11.72 -1.51
N GLY A 153 -0.75 -12.55 -2.48
CA GLY A 153 0.38 -13.46 -2.31
C GLY A 153 0.18 -14.44 -1.17
N GLU A 154 1.10 -14.45 -0.21
CA GLU A 154 1.02 -15.28 0.99
C GLU A 154 0.21 -14.60 2.13
N LEU A 155 -0.25 -13.36 1.92
CA LEU A 155 -1.03 -12.59 2.91
C LEU A 155 -2.54 -12.57 2.61
N ILE A 156 -3.08 -13.60 1.98
CA ILE A 156 -4.53 -13.80 1.85
C ILE A 156 -5.13 -13.96 3.25
N GLN A 157 -6.12 -13.13 3.59
CA GLN A 157 -6.67 -13.02 4.94
C GLN A 157 -7.94 -13.87 5.13
N MET A 158 -8.61 -14.21 4.04
CA MET A 158 -9.89 -14.92 4.04
C MET A 158 -9.84 -16.18 3.15
N PRO A 159 -8.87 -17.11 3.36
CA PRO A 159 -8.67 -18.24 2.45
C PRO A 159 -9.86 -19.21 2.39
N ASP A 160 -10.66 -19.28 3.45
CA ASP A 160 -11.80 -20.19 3.57
C ASP A 160 -13.13 -19.59 3.05
N ARG A 161 -13.09 -18.34 2.54
CA ARG A 161 -14.26 -17.65 2.01
C ARG A 161 -14.30 -17.80 0.50
N ASN A 162 -15.16 -18.70 0.00
CA ASN A 162 -15.34 -18.93 -1.45
C ASN A 162 -16.05 -17.78 -2.18
N ASP A 163 -16.72 -16.90 -1.44
CA ASP A 163 -17.42 -15.72 -1.94
C ASP A 163 -16.55 -14.46 -1.96
N VAL A 164 -15.34 -14.56 -1.43
CA VAL A 164 -14.35 -13.46 -1.39
C VAL A 164 -13.16 -13.84 -2.26
N ASP A 165 -12.95 -13.09 -3.33
CA ASP A 165 -11.75 -13.21 -4.12
C ASP A 165 -10.61 -12.39 -3.48
N TRP A 166 -9.37 -12.70 -3.87
CA TRP A 166 -8.17 -12.01 -3.39
C TRP A 166 -8.19 -10.49 -3.67
N GLY A 167 -7.30 -9.75 -3.04
CA GLY A 167 -7.03 -8.33 -3.34
C GLY A 167 -8.23 -7.44 -3.13
N VAL A 168 -8.82 -6.91 -4.20
CA VAL A 168 -9.87 -5.88 -4.12
C VAL A 168 -11.07 -6.30 -3.26
N HIS A 169 -11.51 -7.56 -3.35
CA HIS A 169 -12.61 -8.05 -2.52
C HIS A 169 -12.21 -8.13 -1.05
N GLU A 170 -11.06 -8.73 -0.73
CA GLU A 170 -10.55 -8.75 0.65
C GLU A 170 -10.31 -7.34 1.20
N HIS A 171 -9.75 -6.43 0.39
CA HIS A 171 -9.56 -5.03 0.78
C HIS A 171 -10.89 -4.34 1.10
N SER A 172 -11.95 -4.65 0.36
CA SER A 172 -13.28 -4.10 0.61
C SER A 172 -13.87 -4.61 1.92
N TYR A 173 -13.80 -5.92 2.19
CA TYR A 173 -14.29 -6.49 3.45
C TYR A 173 -13.51 -6.02 4.67
N MET A 174 -12.18 -6.07 4.60
CA MET A 174 -11.33 -5.57 5.69
C MET A 174 -11.44 -4.04 5.84
N GLY A 175 -11.58 -3.33 4.72
CA GLY A 175 -11.81 -1.88 4.70
C GLY A 175 -13.11 -1.49 5.38
N LEU A 176 -14.19 -2.26 5.15
CA LEU A 176 -15.46 -2.06 5.85
C LEU A 176 -15.30 -2.25 7.36
N ALA A 177 -14.63 -3.33 7.80
CA ALA A 177 -14.35 -3.57 9.21
C ALA A 177 -13.53 -2.43 9.83
N CYS A 178 -12.49 -1.94 9.13
CA CYS A 178 -11.72 -0.78 9.55
C CYS A 178 -12.58 0.48 9.67
N SER A 179 -13.47 0.72 8.71
CA SER A 179 -14.37 1.89 8.72
C SER A 179 -15.32 1.86 9.90
N LEU A 180 -15.86 0.69 10.27
CA LEU A 180 -16.69 0.53 11.47
C LEU A 180 -15.92 0.81 12.77
N ALA A 181 -14.60 0.61 12.76
CA ALA A 181 -13.70 0.94 13.87
C ALA A 181 -13.11 2.36 13.79
N GLY A 182 -13.61 3.21 12.90
CA GLY A 182 -13.15 4.60 12.74
C GLY A 182 -11.77 4.73 12.07
N MET A 183 -11.37 3.74 11.29
CA MET A 183 -10.05 3.66 10.65
C MET A 183 -10.19 3.39 9.14
N ASN A 184 -9.05 3.41 8.44
CA ASN A 184 -8.96 2.95 7.06
C ASN A 184 -7.91 1.84 6.95
N ILE A 185 -8.15 0.84 6.10
CA ILE A 185 -7.22 -0.28 5.90
C ILE A 185 -5.83 0.20 5.43
N ALA A 186 -5.74 1.34 4.74
CA ALA A 186 -4.49 1.92 4.27
C ALA A 186 -3.47 2.12 5.40
N ARG A 187 -3.90 2.34 6.66
CA ARG A 187 -2.98 2.47 7.79
C ARG A 187 -2.12 1.22 8.00
N TYR A 188 -2.69 0.02 7.79
CA TYR A 188 -1.98 -1.25 7.95
C TYR A 188 -1.03 -1.51 6.78
N PHE A 189 -1.42 -1.16 5.55
CA PHE A 189 -0.52 -1.21 4.39
C PHE A 189 0.70 -0.32 4.61
N ILE A 190 0.47 0.93 5.00
CA ILE A 190 1.55 1.89 5.25
C ILE A 190 2.43 1.43 6.40
N TRP A 191 1.84 0.91 7.49
CA TRP A 191 2.61 0.41 8.62
C TRP A 191 3.50 -0.76 8.24
N ASN A 192 3.00 -1.73 7.47
CA ASN A 192 3.82 -2.82 6.95
C ASN A 192 5.02 -2.32 6.15
N LEU A 193 4.82 -1.28 5.32
CA LEU A 193 5.92 -0.68 4.55
C LEU A 193 6.91 0.08 5.43
N ILE A 194 6.46 0.78 6.48
CA ILE A 194 7.34 1.40 7.48
C ILE A 194 8.20 0.33 8.15
N ARG A 195 7.61 -0.79 8.57
CA ARG A 195 8.35 -1.90 9.18
C ARG A 195 9.29 -2.60 8.20
N ALA A 196 8.93 -2.64 6.92
CA ALA A 196 9.83 -3.13 5.86
C ALA A 196 11.05 -2.21 5.67
N VAL A 197 10.90 -0.90 5.84
CA VAL A 197 12.06 0.02 5.87
C VAL A 197 12.91 -0.23 7.11
N ASP A 198 12.30 -0.43 8.29
CA ASP A 198 13.06 -0.78 9.50
C ASP A 198 13.88 -2.07 9.27
N PHE A 199 13.30 -3.08 8.59
CA PHE A 199 14.01 -4.31 8.20
C PHE A 199 15.21 -4.04 7.27
N LEU A 200 15.02 -3.20 6.24
CA LEU A 200 16.10 -2.89 5.28
C LEU A 200 17.26 -2.09 5.89
N THR A 201 17.03 -1.44 7.00
CA THR A 201 18.01 -0.57 7.68
C THR A 201 18.58 -1.16 8.97
N SER A 202 18.17 -2.38 9.35
CA SER A 202 18.61 -3.10 10.56
C SER A 202 19.99 -3.79 10.47
#